data_c3f9c96a00b51d339fd3cca093f134d5
#
_entry.id   c3f9c96a00b51d339fd3cca093f134d5
#
_cell.length_a   1.000
_cell.length_b   1.000
_cell.length_c   1.000
_cell.angle_alpha   90.00
_cell.angle_beta   90.00
_cell.angle_gamma   90.00
#
_symmetry.space_group_name_H-M   'P 1'
#
loop_
_entity.id
_entity.type
_entity.pdbx_description
1 polymer ?
#
loop_
_entity_poly.entity_id
_entity_poly.type
_entity_poly.pdbx_seq_one_letter_code
_entity_poly.pdbx_strand_id
1 'polypeptide(L)'
;MTSKIYISGFPPSYTKGKIRQIFVPFGEVESVQVLRDGRGYFVGVVQMSSPEDVEHIFGAQQVFQVEGKHLDIWEPPETDEARG
;
A
#
# COMPACT_ATOMS: atom_id res chain seq x y z
N MET A 1 11.69 -1.20 -11.67
CA MET A 1 11.38 -1.38 -10.24
C MET A 1 10.30 -0.40 -9.84
N THR A 2 9.48 -0.81 -8.88
CA THR A 2 8.39 0.04 -8.44
C THR A 2 8.59 0.47 -7.00
N SER A 3 8.13 1.67 -6.68
CA SER A 3 8.12 2.15 -5.30
C SER A 3 6.69 2.32 -4.79
N LYS A 4 5.73 1.70 -5.46
CA LYS A 4 4.34 1.75 -5.05
C LYS A 4 3.91 0.43 -4.42
N ILE A 5 2.97 0.54 -3.49
CA ILE A 5 2.37 -0.61 -2.83
C ILE A 5 0.86 -0.42 -2.88
N TYR A 6 0.15 -1.47 -3.25
CA TYR A 6 -1.30 -1.48 -3.19
C TYR A 6 -1.71 -2.21 -1.92
N ILE A 7 -2.75 -1.72 -1.27
CA ILE A 7 -3.22 -2.25 0.01
C ILE A 7 -4.74 -2.26 0.02
N SER A 8 -5.31 -3.33 0.54
CA SER A 8 -6.75 -3.43 0.70
C SER A 8 -7.09 -4.17 1.98
N GLY A 9 -8.37 -4.19 2.33
CA GLY A 9 -8.82 -4.84 3.54
C GLY A 9 -9.00 -3.91 4.71
N PHE A 10 -8.69 -2.62 4.53
CA PHE A 10 -8.89 -1.65 5.61
C PHE A 10 -10.35 -1.17 5.62
N PRO A 11 -10.85 -0.75 6.79
CA PRO A 11 -12.23 -0.28 6.87
C PRO A 11 -12.41 1.06 6.15
N PRO A 12 -13.64 1.35 5.67
CA PRO A 12 -13.89 2.61 4.97
C PRO A 12 -13.60 3.85 5.80
N SER A 13 -13.62 3.72 7.11
CA SER A 13 -13.32 4.85 7.99
C SER A 13 -11.84 5.16 8.08
N TYR A 14 -10.99 4.32 7.54
CA TYR A 14 -9.56 4.52 7.60
C TYR A 14 -9.16 5.67 6.68
N THR A 15 -8.39 6.61 7.22
CA THR A 15 -7.96 7.77 6.48
C THR A 15 -6.59 7.53 5.86
N LYS A 16 -6.23 8.43 4.93
CA LYS A 16 -4.91 8.40 4.31
C LYS A 16 -3.81 8.49 5.37
N GLY A 17 -4.02 9.30 6.40
CA GLY A 17 -3.04 9.45 7.45
C GLY A 17 -2.79 8.18 8.22
N LYS A 18 -3.84 7.40 8.45
CA LYS A 18 -3.70 6.14 9.15
C LYS A 18 -2.98 5.11 8.31
N ILE A 19 -3.28 5.08 7.02
CA ILE A 19 -2.58 4.18 6.09
C ILE A 19 -1.10 4.55 6.05
N ARG A 20 -0.81 5.83 5.98
CA ARG A 20 0.57 6.31 5.95
C ARG A 20 1.34 5.83 7.17
N GLN A 21 0.72 5.87 8.35
CA GLN A 21 1.39 5.48 9.57
C GLN A 21 1.78 4.01 9.60
N ILE A 22 1.09 3.17 8.85
CA ILE A 22 1.44 1.76 8.76
C ILE A 22 2.83 1.60 8.14
N PHE A 23 3.14 2.43 7.16
CA PHE A 23 4.35 2.25 6.36
C PHE A 23 5.50 3.17 6.74
N VAL A 24 5.23 4.20 7.54
CA VAL A 24 6.29 5.13 7.97
C VAL A 24 7.48 4.41 8.61
N PRO A 25 7.29 3.36 9.44
CA PRO A 25 8.45 2.68 10.02
C PRO A 25 9.37 2.01 9.02
N PHE A 26 8.92 1.81 7.79
CA PHE A 26 9.72 1.14 6.77
C PHE A 26 10.47 2.10 5.87
N GLY A 27 10.11 3.37 5.89
CA GLY A 27 10.77 4.35 5.05
C GLY A 27 9.90 5.58 4.87
N GLU A 28 10.33 6.46 3.99
CA GLU A 28 9.61 7.69 3.74
C GLU A 28 8.44 7.46 2.79
N VAL A 29 7.26 7.86 3.21
CA VAL A 29 6.05 7.74 2.40
C VAL A 29 5.83 9.07 1.68
N GLU A 30 5.87 9.04 0.36
CA GLU A 30 5.71 10.25 -0.43
C GLU A 30 4.25 10.64 -0.61
N SER A 31 3.38 9.65 -0.82
CA SER A 31 1.97 9.96 -1.00
C SER A 31 1.14 8.72 -0.72
N VAL A 32 -0.12 8.97 -0.40
CA VAL A 32 -1.11 7.92 -0.18
C VAL A 32 -2.38 8.36 -0.88
N GLN A 33 -2.96 7.46 -1.66
CA GLN A 33 -4.24 7.69 -2.31
C GLN A 33 -5.17 6.55 -1.96
N VAL A 34 -6.46 6.85 -1.86
CA VAL A 34 -7.47 5.83 -1.63
C VAL A 34 -8.40 5.85 -2.83
N LEU A 35 -8.49 4.72 -3.50
CA LEU A 35 -9.30 4.56 -4.69
C LEU A 35 -10.43 3.58 -4.40
N ARG A 36 -11.52 3.74 -5.13
CA ARG A 36 -12.64 2.81 -5.03
C ARG A 36 -12.70 2.02 -6.33
N ASP A 37 -12.73 0.70 -6.21
CA ASP A 37 -12.85 -0.10 -7.42
C ASP A 37 -14.32 -0.18 -7.85
N GLY A 38 -14.56 -0.84 -8.99
CA GLY A 38 -15.90 -0.90 -9.55
C GLY A 38 -16.91 -1.68 -8.72
N ARG A 39 -16.45 -2.39 -7.71
CA ARG A 39 -17.34 -3.17 -6.84
C ARG A 39 -17.54 -2.48 -5.49
N GLY A 40 -17.00 -1.30 -5.31
CA GLY A 40 -17.17 -0.55 -4.08
C GLY A 40 -16.13 -0.84 -3.01
N TYR A 41 -15.12 -1.64 -3.30
CA TYR A 41 -14.03 -1.85 -2.37
C TYR A 41 -13.02 -0.73 -2.46
N PHE A 42 -12.38 -0.46 -1.34
CA PHE A 42 -11.35 0.58 -1.29
C PHE A 42 -9.99 -0.05 -1.45
N VAL A 43 -9.15 0.61 -2.24
CA VAL A 43 -7.76 0.20 -2.44
C VAL A 43 -6.89 1.42 -2.16
N GLY A 44 -5.90 1.24 -1.29
CA GLY A 44 -4.93 2.28 -1.01
C GLY A 44 -3.73 2.11 -1.92
N VAL A 45 -3.22 3.23 -2.41
CA VAL A 45 -1.99 3.26 -3.20
C VAL A 45 -0.98 4.07 -2.42
N VAL A 46 0.09 3.43 -1.99
CA VAL A 46 1.12 4.07 -1.18
C VAL A 46 2.37 4.22 -2.04
N GLN A 47 2.83 5.45 -2.20
CA GLN A 47 4.06 5.74 -2.92
C GLN A 47 5.18 5.92 -1.91
N MET A 48 6.16 5.00 -1.94
CA MET A 48 7.34 5.15 -1.10
C MET A 48 8.40 5.95 -1.86
N SER A 49 9.38 6.46 -1.13
CA SER A 49 10.41 7.28 -1.77
C SER A 49 11.44 6.45 -2.52
N SER A 50 11.58 5.17 -2.21
CA SER A 50 12.51 4.33 -2.95
C SER A 50 12.01 2.90 -3.04
N PRO A 51 12.44 2.17 -4.09
CA PRO A 51 12.07 0.76 -4.22
C PRO A 51 12.60 -0.11 -3.10
N GLU A 52 13.70 0.31 -2.47
CA GLU A 52 14.25 -0.46 -1.35
C GLU A 52 13.30 -0.50 -0.17
N ASP A 53 12.56 0.59 0.03
CA ASP A 53 11.56 0.60 1.09
C ASP A 53 10.47 -0.43 0.84
N VAL A 54 10.07 -0.57 -0.43
CA VAL A 54 9.07 -1.55 -0.81
C VAL A 54 9.59 -2.96 -0.54
N GLU A 55 10.86 -3.20 -0.87
CA GLU A 55 11.46 -4.50 -0.62
C GLU A 55 11.51 -4.81 0.86
N HIS A 56 11.78 -3.81 1.69
CA HIS A 56 11.80 -4.00 3.13
C HIS A 56 10.42 -4.40 3.65
N ILE A 57 9.38 -3.78 3.13
CA ILE A 57 8.02 -4.07 3.56
C ILE A 57 7.66 -5.52 3.26
N PHE A 58 7.92 -5.98 2.05
CA PHE A 58 7.60 -7.35 1.68
C PHE A 58 8.55 -8.35 2.29
N GLY A 59 9.81 -7.97 2.45
CA GLY A 59 10.82 -8.85 3.04
C GLY A 59 10.66 -9.06 4.52
N ALA A 60 10.00 -8.15 5.21
CA ALA A 60 9.79 -8.28 6.66
C ALA A 60 8.82 -9.40 7.00
N GLN A 61 8.03 -9.85 6.03
CA GLN A 61 7.05 -10.92 6.22
C GLN A 61 6.10 -10.64 7.38
N GLN A 62 5.83 -9.38 7.62
CA GLN A 62 4.92 -8.99 8.67
C GLN A 62 3.48 -9.14 8.22
N VAL A 63 2.64 -9.49 9.18
CA VAL A 63 1.21 -9.49 8.95
C VAL A 63 0.70 -8.12 9.33
N PHE A 64 0.19 -7.39 8.36
CA PHE A 64 -0.38 -6.07 8.63
C PHE A 64 -1.84 -6.25 9.02
N GLN A 65 -2.21 -5.67 10.15
CA GLN A 65 -3.58 -5.78 10.66
C GLN A 65 -4.09 -4.42 11.06
N VAL A 66 -5.36 -4.20 10.78
CA VAL A 66 -6.07 -2.99 11.19
C VAL A 66 -7.38 -3.42 11.83
N GLU A 67 -7.57 -3.04 13.09
CA GLU A 67 -8.79 -3.36 13.84
C GLU A 67 -9.10 -4.86 13.78
N GLY A 68 -8.07 -5.68 13.91
CA GLY A 68 -8.22 -7.11 13.93
C GLY A 68 -8.36 -7.78 12.58
N LYS A 69 -8.33 -7.00 11.50
CA LYS A 69 -8.45 -7.56 10.15
C LYS A 69 -7.10 -7.54 9.45
N HIS A 70 -6.86 -8.60 8.69
CA HIS A 70 -5.64 -8.66 7.89
C HIS A 70 -5.74 -7.76 6.69
N LEU A 71 -4.65 -7.08 6.39
CA LEU A 71 -4.55 -6.27 5.19
C LEU A 71 -3.84 -7.06 4.11
N ASP A 72 -4.33 -6.95 2.89
CA ASP A 72 -3.66 -7.51 1.73
C ASP A 72 -2.78 -6.44 1.12
N ILE A 73 -1.51 -6.77 0.89
CA ILE A 73 -0.60 -5.85 0.24
C ILE A 73 0.03 -6.53 -0.97
N TRP A 74 0.24 -5.77 -2.02
CA TRP A 74 0.87 -6.31 -3.23
C TRP A 74 1.48 -5.17 -4.03
N GLU A 75 2.38 -5.55 -4.94
CA GLU A 75 2.99 -4.59 -5.84
C GLU A 75 2.21 -4.52 -7.14
N PRO A 76 2.06 -3.33 -7.74
CA PRO A 76 1.43 -3.24 -9.04
C PRO A 76 2.30 -3.92 -10.10
N PRO A 77 1.67 -4.50 -11.11
CA PRO A 77 2.44 -5.15 -12.17
C PRO A 77 3.21 -4.13 -13.00
N GLU A 78 4.49 -4.39 -13.21
CA GLU A 78 5.33 -3.48 -13.96
C GLU A 78 5.02 -3.51 -15.46
N THR A 79 4.50 -4.63 -15.93
CA THR A 79 4.18 -4.74 -17.35
C THR A 79 3.14 -3.73 -17.78
N ASP A 80 2.25 -3.34 -16.89
CA ASP A 80 1.26 -2.33 -17.22
C ASP A 80 1.92 -0.99 -17.50
N GLU A 81 2.96 -0.69 -16.75
CA GLU A 81 3.67 0.55 -16.93
C GLU A 81 4.45 0.56 -18.24
N ALA A 82 4.97 -0.59 -18.62
CA ALA A 82 5.77 -0.67 -19.83
C ALA A 82 4.95 -0.38 -21.07
N ARG A 83 3.67 -0.66 -21.02
CA ARG A 83 2.80 -0.39 -22.16
C ARG A 83 2.12 0.97 -22.06
N GLY A 84 2.16 1.54 -20.91
CA GLY A 84 1.48 2.79 -20.62
C GLY A 84 2.10 3.94 -21.27
#